data_caafbfabc90d167642606e06d8bf7958
#
_entry.id   caafbfabc90d167642606e06d8bf7958
#
_cell.length_a   1.000
_cell.length_b   1.000
_cell.length_c   1.000
_cell.angle_alpha   90.00
_cell.angle_beta   90.00
_cell.angle_gamma   90.00
#
_symmetry.space_group_name_H-M   'P 1'
#
loop_
_entity.id
_entity.type
_entity.pdbx_description
1 polymer ?
#
loop_
_entity_poly.entity_id
_entity_poly.type
_entity_poly.pdbx_seq_one_letter_code
_entity_poly.pdbx_strand_id
1 'polypeptide(L)'
;MGKVVEISINKFSYADKIILENVNFTVEKGEAIVIAGLSGSGKTTLIRLLNGLIPQVYEGKLTGEIKILGKSTGEYKAGELAKYIGNVFQNPDDQFFSNEVENEIALVGENTGLERSVLLERVNSAMEQLDIVSLKGRKLRELSGGQKQKVAIASTLVYDSDIIILDEPTANLDFTSIEDMRRVLKKLKGQGKTIIIAEHRLFYLKDIIDRLIFLKAGHLENIFLPEDLNESIRKENMLRCFDYSELTSEAAEAGEEVLVRVNDLSVKNKSYKLDDLAEFSLAGGECMAVIGENGIGKTTMAKELMGLLPIKRGEVSYAISDRERLRYTAASLQNCRNMFFYETVEKELIPREKEADREYLDKVKKYLIHLELWDKRTMNPHDLSGGEKQRLALLISMLKKSKLVILDEPTAGLDYKRMSLVSSIIEEKAKEVPVILITHDLELLFKVCNTAYLMSEKGHRKICVTGNESEIIRFFNSKDKQ
;
A
#
# COMPACT_ATOMS: atom_id res chain seq x y z
N MET A 1 6.47 -25.19 -23.91
CA MET A 1 5.42 -24.59 -23.05
C MET A 1 4.52 -23.75 -23.95
N GLY A 2 3.19 -23.70 -23.72
CA GLY A 2 2.28 -23.00 -24.62
C GLY A 2 2.01 -21.59 -24.11
N LYS A 3 1.92 -20.62 -25.01
CA LYS A 3 1.50 -19.25 -24.69
C LYS A 3 0.05 -19.24 -24.20
N VAL A 4 -0.19 -18.64 -23.04
CA VAL A 4 -1.55 -18.49 -22.48
C VAL A 4 -2.06 -17.06 -22.57
N VAL A 5 -1.15 -16.08 -22.67
CA VAL A 5 -1.48 -14.68 -22.93
C VAL A 5 -0.57 -14.14 -24.03
N GLU A 6 -1.16 -13.49 -25.03
CA GLU A 6 -0.43 -12.79 -26.09
C GLU A 6 -0.93 -11.35 -26.15
N ILE A 7 -0.01 -10.40 -26.02
CA ILE A 7 -0.31 -8.97 -26.01
C ILE A 7 0.38 -8.34 -27.20
N SER A 8 -0.40 -7.71 -28.07
CA SER A 8 0.07 -6.95 -29.22
C SER A 8 -0.72 -5.65 -29.34
N ILE A 9 -0.37 -4.68 -28.50
CA ILE A 9 -1.02 -3.38 -28.44
C ILE A 9 -0.20 -2.37 -29.24
N ASN A 10 -0.73 -1.91 -30.39
CA ASN A 10 -0.15 -0.78 -31.10
C ASN A 10 -0.52 0.52 -30.38
N LYS A 11 -1.79 0.65 -29.96
CA LYS A 11 -2.28 1.84 -29.26
C LYS A 11 -3.54 1.53 -28.44
N PHE A 12 -3.63 2.08 -27.26
CA PHE A 12 -4.88 2.13 -26.48
C PHE A 12 -5.12 3.53 -25.94
N SER A 13 -6.37 4.02 -26.01
CA SER A 13 -6.78 5.32 -25.47
C SER A 13 -8.13 5.26 -24.76
N TYR A 14 -8.25 6.05 -23.69
CA TYR A 14 -9.55 6.47 -23.16
C TYR A 14 -9.91 7.80 -23.79
N ALA A 15 -11.07 7.89 -24.47
CA ALA A 15 -11.42 9.03 -25.31
C ALA A 15 -10.23 9.43 -26.20
N ASP A 16 -9.71 10.65 -26.04
CA ASP A 16 -8.58 11.17 -26.83
C ASP A 16 -7.20 10.99 -26.15
N LYS A 17 -7.18 10.49 -24.90
CA LYS A 17 -5.93 10.33 -24.15
C LYS A 17 -5.33 8.96 -24.41
N ILE A 18 -4.15 8.93 -25.04
CA ILE A 18 -3.35 7.71 -25.21
C ILE A 18 -2.81 7.27 -23.85
N ILE A 19 -2.97 5.99 -23.54
CA ILE A 19 -2.52 5.38 -22.27
C ILE A 19 -1.46 4.32 -22.50
N LEU A 20 -1.61 3.49 -23.56
CA LEU A 20 -0.63 2.47 -23.92
C LEU A 20 -0.29 2.58 -25.40
N GLU A 21 0.99 2.40 -25.74
CA GLU A 21 1.49 2.43 -27.11
C GLU A 21 2.68 1.48 -27.25
N ASN A 22 2.66 0.65 -28.31
CA ASN A 22 3.71 -0.32 -28.64
C ASN A 22 4.05 -1.29 -27.47
N VAL A 23 3.03 -1.90 -26.85
CA VAL A 23 3.20 -2.87 -25.77
C VAL A 23 3.01 -4.28 -26.32
N ASN A 24 4.12 -5.03 -26.49
CA ASN A 24 4.13 -6.35 -27.09
C ASN A 24 4.94 -7.34 -26.25
N PHE A 25 4.27 -8.36 -25.70
CA PHE A 25 4.90 -9.49 -25.01
C PHE A 25 3.94 -10.67 -24.88
N THR A 26 4.45 -11.81 -24.45
CA THR A 26 3.66 -13.02 -24.22
C THR A 26 3.90 -13.56 -22.83
N VAL A 27 2.95 -14.35 -22.30
CA VAL A 27 3.09 -15.07 -21.01
C VAL A 27 2.86 -16.56 -21.29
N GLU A 28 3.79 -17.38 -20.81
CA GLU A 28 3.73 -18.82 -20.93
C GLU A 28 2.91 -19.46 -19.81
N LYS A 29 2.41 -20.68 -20.02
CA LYS A 29 1.69 -21.43 -18.98
C LYS A 29 2.58 -21.71 -17.77
N GLY A 30 2.09 -21.37 -16.58
CA GLY A 30 2.81 -21.54 -15.30
C GLY A 30 3.87 -20.47 -15.03
N GLU A 31 3.99 -19.46 -15.91
CA GLU A 31 4.89 -18.34 -15.72
C GLU A 31 4.29 -17.33 -14.71
N ALA A 32 5.14 -16.76 -13.87
CA ALA A 32 4.80 -15.66 -13.00
C ALA A 32 5.51 -14.39 -13.46
N ILE A 33 4.77 -13.35 -13.82
CA ILE A 33 5.33 -12.06 -14.22
C ILE A 33 4.85 -10.94 -13.32
N VAL A 34 5.70 -9.93 -13.12
CA VAL A 34 5.30 -8.66 -12.51
C VAL A 34 5.35 -7.53 -13.54
N ILE A 35 4.30 -6.73 -13.59
CA ILE A 35 4.22 -5.50 -14.36
C ILE A 35 4.55 -4.35 -13.43
N ALA A 36 5.72 -3.75 -13.59
CA ALA A 36 6.23 -2.66 -12.78
C ALA A 36 6.30 -1.35 -13.57
N GLY A 37 6.36 -0.23 -12.87
CA GLY A 37 6.45 1.11 -13.46
C GLY A 37 5.84 2.16 -12.55
N LEU A 38 6.08 3.43 -12.82
CA LEU A 38 5.53 4.54 -12.05
C LEU A 38 3.99 4.58 -12.14
N SER A 39 3.36 5.25 -11.19
CA SER A 39 1.91 5.50 -11.26
C SER A 39 1.57 6.28 -12.53
N GLY A 40 0.50 5.85 -13.20
CA GLY A 40 0.13 6.40 -14.51
C GLY A 40 0.88 5.81 -15.71
N SER A 41 1.75 4.81 -15.53
CA SER A 41 2.43 4.11 -16.66
C SER A 41 1.52 3.16 -17.44
N GLY A 42 0.26 2.99 -17.04
CA GLY A 42 -0.70 2.14 -17.77
C GLY A 42 -0.90 0.73 -17.19
N LYS A 43 -0.30 0.36 -16.05
CA LYS A 43 -0.41 -0.99 -15.43
C LYS A 43 -1.85 -1.44 -15.23
N THR A 44 -2.65 -0.68 -14.50
CA THR A 44 -4.07 -0.99 -14.24
C THR A 44 -4.89 -1.03 -15.53
N THR A 45 -4.57 -0.18 -16.53
CA THR A 45 -5.21 -0.23 -17.85
C THR A 45 -4.88 -1.54 -18.57
N LEU A 46 -3.62 -1.97 -18.53
CA LEU A 46 -3.20 -3.25 -19.11
C LEU A 46 -3.90 -4.42 -18.40
N ILE A 47 -3.98 -4.42 -17.07
CA ILE A 47 -4.75 -5.41 -16.29
C ILE A 47 -6.22 -5.45 -16.72
N ARG A 48 -6.87 -4.28 -16.89
CA ARG A 48 -8.27 -4.19 -17.34
C ARG A 48 -8.50 -4.69 -18.76
N LEU A 49 -7.51 -4.57 -19.62
CA LEU A 49 -7.54 -5.17 -20.98
C LEU A 49 -7.40 -6.68 -20.91
N LEU A 50 -6.52 -7.21 -20.06
CA LEU A 50 -6.28 -8.65 -19.89
C LEU A 50 -7.49 -9.38 -19.30
N ASN A 51 -8.14 -8.78 -18.31
CA ASN A 51 -9.29 -9.40 -17.64
C ASN A 51 -10.64 -9.13 -18.34
N GLY A 52 -10.63 -8.41 -19.47
CA GLY A 52 -11.81 -8.14 -20.27
C GLY A 52 -12.73 -7.06 -19.72
N LEU A 53 -12.35 -6.34 -18.66
CA LEU A 53 -13.12 -5.17 -18.18
C LEU A 53 -13.14 -4.04 -19.22
N ILE A 54 -12.16 -4.01 -20.10
CA ILE A 54 -12.18 -3.20 -21.30
C ILE A 54 -12.37 -4.16 -22.49
N PRO A 55 -13.36 -3.97 -23.34
CA PRO A 55 -14.35 -2.87 -23.40
C PRO A 55 -15.66 -3.12 -22.64
N GLN A 56 -15.80 -4.22 -21.89
CA GLN A 56 -17.09 -4.64 -21.35
C GLN A 56 -17.68 -3.71 -20.28
N VAL A 57 -16.82 -3.09 -19.47
CA VAL A 57 -17.22 -2.19 -18.36
C VAL A 57 -16.69 -0.78 -18.59
N TYR A 58 -15.49 -0.67 -19.11
CA TYR A 58 -14.87 0.63 -19.40
C TYR A 58 -14.73 0.83 -20.91
N GLU A 59 -15.17 1.98 -21.41
CA GLU A 59 -15.00 2.35 -22.79
C GLU A 59 -13.55 2.71 -23.11
N GLY A 60 -13.07 2.27 -24.29
CA GLY A 60 -11.73 2.61 -24.78
C GLY A 60 -11.51 2.09 -26.21
N LYS A 61 -10.52 2.69 -26.88
CA LYS A 61 -10.17 2.33 -28.26
C LYS A 61 -8.85 1.58 -28.27
N LEU A 62 -8.90 0.27 -28.58
CA LEU A 62 -7.73 -0.59 -28.75
C LEU A 62 -7.42 -0.74 -30.26
N THR A 63 -6.18 -0.46 -30.63
CA THR A 63 -5.60 -0.86 -31.93
C THR A 63 -4.54 -1.91 -31.66
N GLY A 64 -4.74 -3.09 -32.18
CA GLY A 64 -3.95 -4.28 -31.85
C GLY A 64 -4.85 -5.41 -31.35
N GLU A 65 -4.27 -6.41 -30.70
CA GLU A 65 -4.98 -7.60 -30.26
C GLU A 65 -4.41 -8.11 -28.93
N ILE A 66 -5.29 -8.63 -28.08
CA ILE A 66 -4.90 -9.37 -26.88
C ILE A 66 -5.60 -10.73 -26.94
N LYS A 67 -4.81 -11.80 -26.83
CA LYS A 67 -5.32 -13.17 -26.82
C LYS A 67 -5.13 -13.81 -25.45
N ILE A 68 -6.18 -14.46 -24.97
CA ILE A 68 -6.18 -15.33 -23.79
C ILE A 68 -6.48 -16.74 -24.26
N LEU A 69 -5.59 -17.69 -23.97
CA LEU A 69 -5.71 -19.09 -24.42
C LEU A 69 -5.96 -19.21 -25.93
N GLY A 70 -5.29 -18.36 -26.73
CA GLY A 70 -5.36 -18.35 -28.20
C GLY A 70 -6.58 -17.65 -28.79
N LYS A 71 -7.54 -17.17 -27.99
CA LYS A 71 -8.75 -16.48 -28.42
C LYS A 71 -8.66 -15.00 -28.06
N SER A 72 -9.07 -14.09 -28.97
CA SER A 72 -9.09 -12.65 -28.73
C SER A 72 -10.01 -12.27 -27.57
N THR A 73 -9.58 -11.32 -26.69
CA THR A 73 -10.42 -10.87 -25.57
C THR A 73 -11.76 -10.31 -25.99
N GLY A 74 -11.84 -9.71 -27.19
CA GLY A 74 -13.08 -9.18 -27.76
C GLY A 74 -14.09 -10.25 -28.22
N GLU A 75 -13.65 -11.51 -28.36
CA GLU A 75 -14.52 -12.61 -28.76
C GLU A 75 -15.17 -13.35 -27.58
N TYR A 76 -14.73 -13.06 -26.36
CA TYR A 76 -15.35 -13.61 -25.15
C TYR A 76 -16.65 -12.88 -24.84
N LYS A 77 -17.67 -13.61 -24.43
CA LYS A 77 -18.89 -13.01 -23.90
C LYS A 77 -18.63 -12.39 -22.52
N ALA A 78 -19.49 -11.46 -22.14
CA ALA A 78 -19.41 -10.83 -20.82
C ALA A 78 -19.40 -11.90 -19.71
N GLY A 79 -18.42 -11.83 -18.81
CA GLY A 79 -18.21 -12.79 -17.72
C GLY A 79 -17.60 -14.13 -18.12
N GLU A 80 -17.42 -14.45 -19.41
CA GLU A 80 -16.86 -15.74 -19.85
C GLU A 80 -15.38 -15.90 -19.43
N LEU A 81 -14.61 -14.81 -19.44
CA LEU A 81 -13.20 -14.80 -19.03
C LEU A 81 -13.01 -15.15 -17.54
N ALA A 82 -14.01 -14.93 -16.70
CA ALA A 82 -13.94 -15.28 -15.26
C ALA A 82 -13.78 -16.79 -15.00
N LYS A 83 -14.04 -17.65 -16.00
CA LYS A 83 -13.77 -19.10 -15.92
C LYS A 83 -12.28 -19.44 -16.07
N TYR A 84 -11.52 -18.58 -16.71
CA TYR A 84 -10.11 -18.83 -17.07
C TYR A 84 -9.16 -17.93 -16.27
N ILE A 85 -9.66 -16.74 -15.88
CA ILE A 85 -8.89 -15.71 -15.19
C ILE A 85 -9.52 -15.39 -13.85
N GLY A 86 -8.78 -15.67 -12.78
CA GLY A 86 -9.10 -15.17 -11.43
C GLY A 86 -8.56 -13.76 -11.26
N ASN A 87 -9.41 -12.82 -10.87
CA ASN A 87 -9.04 -11.42 -10.66
C ASN A 87 -9.03 -11.06 -9.19
N VAL A 88 -7.98 -10.37 -8.76
CA VAL A 88 -7.85 -9.80 -7.41
C VAL A 88 -7.58 -8.30 -7.55
N PHE A 89 -8.50 -7.47 -7.08
CA PHE A 89 -8.41 -6.02 -7.18
C PHE A 89 -7.55 -5.43 -6.06
N GLN A 90 -7.05 -4.23 -6.27
CA GLN A 90 -6.23 -3.47 -5.32
C GLN A 90 -6.92 -3.33 -3.94
N ASN A 91 -8.21 -3.04 -3.94
CA ASN A 91 -9.01 -2.98 -2.73
C ASN A 91 -10.04 -4.13 -2.76
N PRO A 92 -9.90 -5.16 -1.91
CA PRO A 92 -10.85 -6.27 -1.86
C PRO A 92 -12.30 -5.85 -1.57
N ASP A 93 -12.51 -4.77 -0.80
CA ASP A 93 -13.86 -4.28 -0.49
C ASP A 93 -14.63 -3.83 -1.76
N ASP A 94 -13.93 -3.42 -2.82
CA ASP A 94 -14.54 -3.04 -4.09
C ASP A 94 -14.94 -4.27 -4.94
N GLN A 95 -14.45 -5.46 -4.57
CA GLN A 95 -14.71 -6.73 -5.23
C GLN A 95 -15.84 -7.53 -4.56
N PHE A 96 -16.08 -7.31 -3.26
CA PHE A 96 -16.99 -8.10 -2.46
C PHE A 96 -18.45 -7.70 -2.66
N PHE A 97 -19.29 -8.70 -2.85
CA PHE A 97 -20.75 -8.58 -3.00
C PHE A 97 -21.53 -9.22 -1.86
N SER A 98 -20.91 -10.15 -1.13
CA SER A 98 -21.51 -10.82 0.02
C SER A 98 -21.09 -10.15 1.35
N ASN A 99 -21.79 -10.51 2.44
CA ASN A 99 -21.40 -10.09 3.78
C ASN A 99 -20.59 -11.15 4.55
N GLU A 100 -20.57 -12.39 4.09
CA GLU A 100 -19.97 -13.54 4.77
C GLU A 100 -18.89 -14.17 3.89
N VAL A 101 -17.87 -14.73 4.53
CA VAL A 101 -16.68 -15.28 3.87
C VAL A 101 -17.03 -16.40 2.89
N GLU A 102 -17.79 -17.40 3.34
CA GLU A 102 -18.10 -18.56 2.49
C GLU A 102 -18.99 -18.18 1.31
N ASN A 103 -19.97 -17.28 1.54
CA ASN A 103 -20.86 -16.82 0.48
C ASN A 103 -20.11 -16.02 -0.58
N GLU A 104 -19.12 -15.21 -0.17
CA GLU A 104 -18.27 -14.48 -1.12
C GLU A 104 -17.40 -15.43 -1.94
N ILE A 105 -16.78 -16.42 -1.30
CA ILE A 105 -15.96 -17.42 -2.00
C ILE A 105 -16.82 -18.26 -2.98
N ALA A 106 -18.05 -18.58 -2.60
CA ALA A 106 -18.98 -19.37 -3.42
C ALA A 106 -19.57 -18.61 -4.60
N LEU A 107 -19.64 -17.27 -4.52
CA LEU A 107 -20.44 -16.42 -5.41
C LEU A 107 -20.18 -16.66 -6.90
N VAL A 108 -18.92 -16.77 -7.32
CA VAL A 108 -18.55 -17.00 -8.72
C VAL A 108 -19.05 -18.36 -9.19
N GLY A 109 -18.96 -19.38 -8.35
CA GLY A 109 -19.44 -20.72 -8.66
C GLY A 109 -20.96 -20.79 -8.76
N GLU A 110 -21.69 -20.09 -7.88
CA GLU A 110 -23.15 -19.97 -7.92
C GLU A 110 -23.61 -19.29 -9.21
N ASN A 111 -23.03 -18.14 -9.55
CA ASN A 111 -23.38 -17.35 -10.74
C ASN A 111 -23.14 -18.11 -12.05
N THR A 112 -22.27 -19.10 -12.04
CA THR A 112 -21.92 -19.88 -13.22
C THR A 112 -22.56 -21.27 -13.24
N GLY A 113 -23.38 -21.57 -12.23
CA GLY A 113 -24.20 -22.76 -12.19
C GLY A 113 -23.43 -24.04 -11.82
N LEU A 114 -22.39 -23.93 -10.97
CA LEU A 114 -21.76 -25.13 -10.40
C LEU A 114 -22.76 -25.91 -9.54
N GLU A 115 -22.70 -27.21 -9.65
CA GLU A 115 -23.51 -28.09 -8.80
C GLU A 115 -23.15 -27.90 -7.33
N ARG A 116 -24.13 -27.88 -6.43
CA ARG A 116 -23.96 -27.47 -5.02
C ARG A 116 -22.92 -28.30 -4.27
N SER A 117 -22.86 -29.60 -4.47
CA SER A 117 -21.89 -30.48 -3.79
C SER A 117 -20.47 -30.16 -4.23
N VAL A 118 -20.27 -29.97 -5.55
CA VAL A 118 -18.97 -29.59 -6.14
C VAL A 118 -18.55 -28.20 -5.66
N LEU A 119 -19.49 -27.25 -5.59
CA LEU A 119 -19.23 -25.92 -5.11
C LEU A 119 -18.75 -25.91 -3.65
N LEU A 120 -19.44 -26.63 -2.76
CA LEU A 120 -19.05 -26.73 -1.35
C LEU A 120 -17.66 -27.36 -1.15
N GLU A 121 -17.36 -28.42 -1.93
CA GLU A 121 -16.04 -29.04 -1.93
C GLU A 121 -14.94 -28.04 -2.35
N ARG A 122 -15.16 -27.31 -3.45
CA ARG A 122 -14.21 -26.32 -3.96
C ARG A 122 -14.03 -25.13 -3.01
N VAL A 123 -15.09 -24.63 -2.38
CA VAL A 123 -15.01 -23.56 -1.37
C VAL A 123 -14.16 -24.02 -0.18
N ASN A 124 -14.41 -25.22 0.37
CA ASN A 124 -13.61 -25.75 1.48
C ASN A 124 -12.15 -25.94 1.06
N SER A 125 -11.90 -26.52 -0.12
CA SER A 125 -10.54 -26.68 -0.65
C SER A 125 -9.80 -25.34 -0.81
N ALA A 126 -10.47 -24.31 -1.35
CA ALA A 126 -9.89 -22.97 -1.49
C ALA A 126 -9.55 -22.36 -0.11
N MET A 127 -10.44 -22.52 0.88
CA MET A 127 -10.18 -22.04 2.25
C MET A 127 -9.00 -22.77 2.91
N GLU A 128 -8.86 -24.08 2.71
CA GLU A 128 -7.73 -24.87 3.20
C GLU A 128 -6.43 -24.47 2.51
N GLN A 129 -6.46 -24.28 1.18
CA GLN A 129 -5.27 -23.86 0.41
C GLN A 129 -4.69 -22.53 0.89
N LEU A 130 -5.53 -21.63 1.39
CA LEU A 130 -5.13 -20.28 1.82
C LEU A 130 -5.00 -20.12 3.34
N ASP A 131 -5.15 -21.21 4.10
CA ASP A 131 -5.11 -21.20 5.57
C ASP A 131 -6.14 -20.22 6.19
N ILE A 132 -7.39 -20.22 5.66
CA ILE A 132 -8.47 -19.34 6.11
C ILE A 132 -9.72 -20.09 6.62
N VAL A 133 -9.62 -21.38 6.90
CA VAL A 133 -10.73 -22.18 7.44
C VAL A 133 -11.27 -21.58 8.76
N SER A 134 -10.39 -20.97 9.57
CA SER A 134 -10.76 -20.28 10.81
C SER A 134 -11.64 -19.03 10.61
N LEU A 135 -11.78 -18.55 9.36
CA LEU A 135 -12.63 -17.42 9.01
C LEU A 135 -14.05 -17.84 8.65
N LYS A 136 -14.33 -19.14 8.64
CA LYS A 136 -15.67 -19.69 8.35
C LYS A 136 -16.72 -19.10 9.30
N GLY A 137 -17.86 -18.66 8.73
CA GLY A 137 -18.95 -18.01 9.47
C GLY A 137 -18.68 -16.57 9.91
N ARG A 138 -17.52 -15.97 9.55
CA ARG A 138 -17.23 -14.57 9.87
C ARG A 138 -17.76 -13.61 8.80
N LYS A 139 -18.01 -12.38 9.23
CA LYS A 139 -18.41 -11.28 8.33
C LYS A 139 -17.16 -10.62 7.72
N LEU A 140 -17.21 -10.31 6.43
CA LEU A 140 -16.11 -9.67 5.70
C LEU A 140 -15.64 -8.35 6.34
N ARG A 141 -16.56 -7.56 6.87
CA ARG A 141 -16.23 -6.28 7.56
C ARG A 141 -15.40 -6.43 8.84
N GLU A 142 -15.33 -7.65 9.39
CA GLU A 142 -14.59 -7.96 10.64
C GLU A 142 -13.15 -8.41 10.35
N LEU A 143 -12.82 -8.61 9.07
CA LEU A 143 -11.54 -9.12 8.63
C LEU A 143 -10.49 -8.02 8.53
N SER A 144 -9.23 -8.40 8.79
CA SER A 144 -8.08 -7.57 8.45
C SER A 144 -7.86 -7.46 6.94
N GLY A 145 -7.09 -6.48 6.47
CA GLY A 145 -6.77 -6.33 5.05
C GLY A 145 -6.16 -7.59 4.44
N GLY A 146 -5.20 -8.22 5.13
CA GLY A 146 -4.58 -9.47 4.66
C GLY A 146 -5.57 -10.65 4.60
N GLN A 147 -6.50 -10.75 5.57
CA GLN A 147 -7.55 -11.76 5.54
C GLN A 147 -8.52 -11.53 4.36
N LYS A 148 -8.90 -10.29 4.10
CA LYS A 148 -9.73 -9.92 2.94
C LYS A 148 -9.05 -10.27 1.61
N GLN A 149 -7.74 -10.00 1.47
CA GLN A 149 -6.98 -10.39 0.29
C GLN A 149 -6.95 -11.91 0.08
N LYS A 150 -6.77 -12.68 1.16
CA LYS A 150 -6.85 -14.14 1.09
C LYS A 150 -8.23 -14.63 0.65
N VAL A 151 -9.31 -14.00 1.14
CA VAL A 151 -10.69 -14.32 0.70
C VAL A 151 -10.87 -13.98 -0.78
N ALA A 152 -10.38 -12.83 -1.25
CA ALA A 152 -10.44 -12.45 -2.65
C ALA A 152 -9.70 -13.45 -3.56
N ILE A 153 -8.53 -13.95 -3.13
CA ILE A 153 -7.82 -15.01 -3.85
C ILE A 153 -8.61 -16.31 -3.79
N ALA A 154 -9.20 -16.70 -2.63
CA ALA A 154 -9.99 -17.91 -2.48
C ALA A 154 -11.14 -17.95 -3.48
N SER A 155 -11.82 -16.81 -3.69
CA SER A 155 -12.92 -16.70 -4.67
C SER A 155 -12.44 -17.02 -6.09
N THR A 156 -11.18 -16.72 -6.43
CA THR A 156 -10.63 -17.04 -7.76
C THR A 156 -10.31 -18.53 -7.94
N LEU A 157 -10.04 -19.25 -6.84
CA LEU A 157 -9.66 -20.66 -6.88
C LEU A 157 -10.85 -21.61 -7.03
N VAL A 158 -12.07 -21.17 -6.74
CA VAL A 158 -13.29 -22.00 -6.88
C VAL A 158 -13.49 -22.51 -8.30
N TYR A 159 -13.08 -21.74 -9.31
CA TYR A 159 -13.12 -22.14 -10.70
C TYR A 159 -11.89 -22.91 -11.18
N ASP A 160 -10.87 -23.06 -10.32
CA ASP A 160 -9.57 -23.61 -10.67
C ASP A 160 -8.90 -22.88 -11.86
N SER A 161 -9.11 -21.56 -11.93
CA SER A 161 -8.58 -20.72 -13.01
C SER A 161 -7.10 -20.95 -13.22
N ASP A 162 -6.67 -21.11 -14.49
CA ASP A 162 -5.26 -21.32 -14.86
C ASP A 162 -4.43 -20.04 -14.73
N ILE A 163 -5.07 -18.87 -14.87
CA ILE A 163 -4.44 -17.55 -14.86
C ILE A 163 -4.98 -16.75 -13.67
N ILE A 164 -4.10 -16.17 -12.86
CA ILE A 164 -4.45 -15.31 -11.74
C ILE A 164 -3.83 -13.92 -11.99
N ILE A 165 -4.67 -12.90 -11.99
CA ILE A 165 -4.27 -11.51 -12.18
C ILE A 165 -4.50 -10.74 -10.88
N LEU A 166 -3.45 -10.05 -10.40
CA LEU A 166 -3.52 -9.26 -9.17
C LEU A 166 -3.09 -7.81 -9.48
N ASP A 167 -3.93 -6.86 -9.09
CA ASP A 167 -3.63 -5.41 -9.23
C ASP A 167 -3.29 -4.84 -7.85
N GLU A 168 -2.01 -4.53 -7.61
CA GLU A 168 -1.43 -3.98 -6.38
C GLU A 168 -1.92 -4.69 -5.10
N PRO A 169 -1.80 -6.02 -4.99
CA PRO A 169 -2.42 -6.79 -3.91
C PRO A 169 -1.85 -6.48 -2.52
N THR A 170 -0.72 -5.77 -2.43
CA THR A 170 -0.06 -5.47 -1.15
C THR A 170 -0.17 -4.01 -0.71
N ALA A 171 -0.90 -3.16 -1.45
CA ALA A 171 -0.93 -1.70 -1.21
C ALA A 171 -1.28 -1.29 0.23
N ASN A 172 -2.20 -2.03 0.89
CA ASN A 172 -2.69 -1.74 2.23
C ASN A 172 -2.34 -2.84 3.26
N LEU A 173 -1.36 -3.69 2.95
CA LEU A 173 -0.97 -4.81 3.81
C LEU A 173 0.22 -4.45 4.70
N ASP A 174 0.17 -4.95 5.93
CA ASP A 174 1.33 -4.98 6.80
C ASP A 174 2.34 -6.03 6.35
N PHE A 175 3.53 -5.98 6.91
CA PHE A 175 4.62 -6.86 6.51
C PHE A 175 4.27 -8.34 6.68
N THR A 176 3.63 -8.72 7.78
CA THR A 176 3.21 -10.10 8.04
C THR A 176 2.23 -10.60 6.98
N SER A 177 1.25 -9.76 6.60
CA SER A 177 0.30 -10.07 5.54
C SER A 177 0.96 -10.15 4.15
N ILE A 178 2.02 -9.36 3.89
CA ILE A 178 2.82 -9.46 2.66
C ILE A 178 3.58 -10.78 2.60
N GLU A 179 4.19 -11.22 3.70
CA GLU A 179 4.87 -12.51 3.77
C GLU A 179 3.87 -13.70 3.64
N ASP A 180 2.66 -13.55 4.15
CA ASP A 180 1.58 -14.50 3.91
C ASP A 180 1.19 -14.55 2.43
N MET A 181 1.05 -13.37 1.79
CA MET A 181 0.80 -13.26 0.36
C MET A 181 1.91 -13.92 -0.48
N ARG A 182 3.17 -13.67 -0.13
CA ARG A 182 4.33 -14.32 -0.76
C ARG A 182 4.23 -15.84 -0.71
N ARG A 183 3.88 -16.41 0.47
CA ARG A 183 3.69 -17.87 0.61
C ARG A 183 2.56 -18.40 -0.27
N VAL A 184 1.43 -17.67 -0.33
CA VAL A 184 0.29 -18.01 -1.20
C VAL A 184 0.73 -18.02 -2.66
N LEU A 185 1.38 -16.97 -3.15
CA LEU A 185 1.83 -16.88 -4.54
C LEU A 185 2.83 -17.97 -4.90
N LYS A 186 3.78 -18.30 -4.01
CA LYS A 186 4.70 -19.44 -4.20
C LYS A 186 3.97 -20.77 -4.33
N LYS A 187 2.96 -21.00 -3.49
CA LYS A 187 2.14 -22.22 -3.54
C LYS A 187 1.38 -22.32 -4.86
N LEU A 188 0.74 -21.24 -5.30
CA LEU A 188 0.01 -21.17 -6.57
C LEU A 188 0.93 -21.39 -7.78
N LYS A 189 2.11 -20.76 -7.80
CA LYS A 189 3.12 -20.99 -8.84
C LYS A 189 3.58 -22.46 -8.85
N GLY A 190 3.84 -23.04 -7.68
CA GLY A 190 4.21 -24.46 -7.54
C GLY A 190 3.12 -25.42 -8.02
N GLN A 191 1.86 -25.01 -8.07
CA GLN A 191 0.73 -25.73 -8.65
C GLN A 191 0.60 -25.53 -10.16
N GLY A 192 1.50 -24.79 -10.80
CA GLY A 192 1.50 -24.52 -12.24
C GLY A 192 0.52 -23.41 -12.68
N LYS A 193 0.02 -22.60 -11.75
CA LYS A 193 -0.81 -21.43 -12.09
C LYS A 193 0.05 -20.35 -12.75
N THR A 194 -0.50 -19.70 -13.77
CA THR A 194 0.08 -18.52 -14.41
C THR A 194 -0.29 -17.30 -13.59
N ILE A 195 0.68 -16.47 -13.20
CA ILE A 195 0.46 -15.35 -12.30
C ILE A 195 0.90 -14.04 -12.96
N ILE A 196 0.02 -13.07 -13.02
CA ILE A 196 0.30 -11.72 -13.56
C ILE A 196 0.01 -10.71 -12.45
N ILE A 197 1.02 -9.96 -12.02
CA ILE A 197 0.91 -9.03 -10.90
C ILE A 197 1.29 -7.63 -11.38
N ALA A 198 0.39 -6.65 -11.27
CA ALA A 198 0.79 -5.24 -11.31
C ALA A 198 1.16 -4.82 -9.89
N GLU A 199 2.40 -4.36 -9.66
CA GLU A 199 2.86 -4.07 -8.30
C GLU A 199 3.93 -2.96 -8.27
N HIS A 200 3.95 -2.24 -7.14
CA HIS A 200 5.00 -1.29 -6.82
C HIS A 200 6.02 -1.88 -5.83
N ARG A 201 5.58 -2.63 -4.83
CA ARG A 201 6.45 -3.28 -3.84
C ARG A 201 7.02 -4.58 -4.42
N LEU A 202 8.32 -4.62 -4.68
CA LEU A 202 8.93 -5.71 -5.44
C LEU A 202 9.70 -6.71 -4.58
N PHE A 203 10.06 -6.36 -3.35
CA PHE A 203 10.93 -7.14 -2.46
C PHE A 203 10.43 -8.56 -2.17
N TYR A 204 9.12 -8.76 -2.12
CA TYR A 204 8.52 -10.07 -1.82
C TYR A 204 8.34 -10.95 -3.06
N LEU A 205 8.61 -10.43 -4.25
CA LEU A 205 8.38 -11.09 -5.53
C LEU A 205 9.65 -11.65 -6.18
N LYS A 206 10.85 -11.20 -5.79
CA LYS A 206 12.13 -11.54 -6.45
C LYS A 206 12.34 -13.03 -6.67
N ASP A 207 11.93 -13.88 -5.73
CA ASP A 207 12.06 -15.34 -5.80
C ASP A 207 10.79 -16.07 -6.29
N ILE A 208 9.80 -15.33 -6.77
CA ILE A 208 8.54 -15.86 -7.30
C ILE A 208 8.45 -15.65 -8.81
N ILE A 209 8.80 -14.45 -9.28
CA ILE A 209 8.63 -14.05 -10.67
C ILE A 209 9.68 -14.69 -11.58
N ASP A 210 9.30 -14.89 -12.85
CA ASP A 210 10.19 -15.31 -13.90
C ASP A 210 10.66 -14.12 -14.74
N ARG A 211 9.84 -13.06 -14.84
CA ARG A 211 10.18 -11.81 -15.54
C ARG A 211 9.51 -10.60 -14.89
N LEU A 212 10.18 -9.46 -14.99
CA LEU A 212 9.63 -8.14 -14.70
C LEU A 212 9.42 -7.39 -16.01
N ILE A 213 8.17 -7.02 -16.27
CA ILE A 213 7.74 -6.22 -17.42
C ILE A 213 7.73 -4.76 -16.99
N PHE A 214 8.66 -3.95 -17.47
CA PHE A 214 8.77 -2.55 -17.06
C PHE A 214 8.04 -1.63 -18.06
N LEU A 215 7.00 -0.96 -17.54
CA LEU A 215 6.22 0.05 -18.27
C LEU A 215 6.64 1.46 -17.89
N LYS A 216 6.94 2.29 -18.88
CA LYS A 216 7.28 3.70 -18.73
C LYS A 216 6.45 4.57 -19.67
N ALA A 217 5.66 5.50 -19.09
CA ALA A 217 4.82 6.42 -19.86
C ALA A 217 3.94 5.74 -20.94
N GLY A 218 3.39 4.56 -20.63
CA GLY A 218 2.53 3.83 -21.54
C GLY A 218 3.25 2.89 -22.53
N HIS A 219 4.58 2.83 -22.52
CA HIS A 219 5.37 1.98 -23.41
C HIS A 219 6.00 0.82 -22.64
N LEU A 220 6.21 -0.31 -23.33
CA LEU A 220 7.08 -1.36 -22.85
C LEU A 220 8.54 -0.90 -23.03
N GLU A 221 9.19 -0.54 -21.94
CA GLU A 221 10.57 -0.04 -21.96
C GLU A 221 11.58 -1.19 -21.91
N ASN A 222 11.36 -2.18 -21.02
CA ASN A 222 12.25 -3.32 -20.86
C ASN A 222 11.56 -4.52 -20.24
N ILE A 223 12.19 -5.70 -20.40
CA ILE A 223 11.84 -6.95 -19.73
C ILE A 223 13.11 -7.43 -19.01
N PHE A 224 13.06 -7.51 -17.69
CA PHE A 224 14.17 -7.95 -16.85
C PHE A 224 13.94 -9.37 -16.34
N LEU A 225 15.01 -10.14 -16.21
CA LEU A 225 15.03 -11.38 -15.45
C LEU A 225 15.31 -11.09 -13.97
N PRO A 226 14.92 -11.95 -13.02
CA PRO A 226 15.17 -11.70 -11.59
C PRO A 226 16.65 -11.53 -11.24
N GLU A 227 17.56 -12.20 -11.94
CA GLU A 227 19.00 -12.06 -11.78
C GLU A 227 19.57 -10.72 -12.24
N ASP A 228 18.87 -10.01 -13.14
CA ASP A 228 19.27 -8.68 -13.59
C ASP A 228 18.91 -7.61 -12.58
N LEU A 229 17.92 -7.90 -11.69
CA LEU A 229 17.37 -6.92 -10.75
C LEU A 229 18.39 -6.57 -9.65
N ASN A 230 18.96 -5.38 -9.74
CA ASN A 230 19.96 -4.84 -8.82
C ASN A 230 19.70 -3.36 -8.54
N GLU A 231 20.51 -2.80 -7.63
CA GLU A 231 20.38 -1.41 -7.19
C GLU A 231 20.56 -0.39 -8.32
N SER A 232 21.40 -0.67 -9.33
CA SER A 232 21.59 0.22 -10.48
C SER A 232 20.31 0.32 -11.32
N ILE A 233 19.72 -0.84 -11.68
CA ILE A 233 18.45 -0.90 -12.41
C ILE A 233 17.32 -0.26 -11.60
N ARG A 234 17.30 -0.49 -10.29
CA ARG A 234 16.33 0.14 -9.39
C ARG A 234 16.36 1.65 -9.48
N LYS A 235 17.55 2.24 -9.31
CA LYS A 235 17.75 3.72 -9.33
C LYS A 235 17.43 4.33 -10.69
N GLU A 236 17.94 3.73 -11.77
CA GLU A 236 17.74 4.20 -13.14
C GLU A 236 16.26 4.24 -13.53
N ASN A 237 15.50 3.24 -13.11
CA ASN A 237 14.09 3.09 -13.46
C ASN A 237 13.13 3.58 -12.37
N MET A 238 13.63 4.16 -11.30
CA MET A 238 12.85 4.63 -10.15
C MET A 238 11.91 3.53 -9.61
N LEU A 239 12.42 2.31 -9.48
CA LEU A 239 11.68 1.18 -8.94
C LEU A 239 11.87 1.08 -7.43
N ARG A 240 10.90 0.48 -6.77
CA ARG A 240 10.98 0.13 -5.36
C ARG A 240 12.02 -0.99 -5.15
N CYS A 241 12.49 -1.14 -3.92
CA CYS A 241 13.53 -2.09 -3.54
C CYS A 241 13.17 -3.54 -3.88
N PHE A 242 14.16 -4.30 -4.36
CA PHE A 242 14.04 -5.73 -4.64
C PHE A 242 14.50 -6.61 -3.48
N ASP A 243 15.37 -6.06 -2.60
CA ASP A 243 15.92 -6.77 -1.47
C ASP A 243 16.21 -5.78 -0.32
N TYR A 244 15.50 -5.95 0.78
CA TYR A 244 15.69 -5.06 1.94
C TYR A 244 17.06 -5.17 2.60
N SER A 245 17.79 -6.29 2.38
CA SER A 245 19.14 -6.43 2.90
C SER A 245 20.16 -5.45 2.29
N GLU A 246 19.81 -4.85 1.14
CA GLU A 246 20.62 -3.85 0.44
C GLU A 246 20.35 -2.41 0.93
N LEU A 247 19.32 -2.21 1.78
CA LEU A 247 18.97 -0.89 2.28
C LEU A 247 19.87 -0.46 3.42
N THR A 248 20.28 0.80 3.36
CA THR A 248 21.06 1.48 4.41
C THR A 248 20.33 2.75 4.83
N SER A 249 20.58 3.21 6.06
CA SER A 249 20.06 4.47 6.56
C SER A 249 20.63 5.65 5.78
N GLU A 250 19.73 6.53 5.27
CA GLU A 250 20.08 7.79 4.62
C GLU A 250 19.74 9.00 5.54
N ALA A 251 19.11 8.76 6.69
CA ALA A 251 18.61 9.81 7.57
C ALA A 251 19.76 10.61 8.21
N ALA A 252 19.57 11.92 8.31
CA ALA A 252 20.48 12.80 9.03
C ALA A 252 20.46 12.51 10.55
N GLU A 253 21.53 12.87 11.25
CA GLU A 253 21.57 12.77 12.71
C GLU A 253 20.53 13.71 13.36
N ALA A 254 19.93 13.28 14.47
CA ALA A 254 19.04 14.10 15.30
C ALA A 254 19.86 15.15 16.08
N GLY A 255 19.20 16.24 16.46
CA GLY A 255 19.78 17.22 17.38
C GLY A 255 19.88 16.67 18.82
N GLU A 256 20.53 17.43 19.70
CA GLU A 256 20.69 17.04 21.11
C GLU A 256 19.55 17.54 21.99
N GLU A 257 18.88 18.63 21.61
CA GLU A 257 17.82 19.25 22.41
C GLU A 257 16.55 18.44 22.38
N VAL A 258 16.12 17.94 23.53
CA VAL A 258 14.86 17.17 23.68
C VAL A 258 13.67 18.13 23.68
N LEU A 259 12.82 18.00 22.65
CA LEU A 259 11.60 18.82 22.48
C LEU A 259 10.33 18.13 23.00
N VAL A 260 10.28 16.78 22.95
CA VAL A 260 9.14 16.00 23.39
C VAL A 260 9.62 14.88 24.30
N ARG A 261 8.96 14.70 25.46
CA ARG A 261 9.12 13.53 26.34
C ARG A 261 7.78 12.86 26.55
N VAL A 262 7.79 11.56 26.50
CA VAL A 262 6.65 10.67 26.81
C VAL A 262 7.12 9.76 27.94
N ASN A 263 6.46 9.84 29.11
CA ASN A 263 6.78 9.05 30.28
C ASN A 263 5.60 8.16 30.67
N ASP A 264 5.88 6.91 30.97
CA ASP A 264 4.90 5.94 31.53
C ASP A 264 3.57 5.85 30.78
N LEU A 265 3.54 6.09 29.47
CA LEU A 265 2.31 6.06 28.67
C LEU A 265 1.78 4.62 28.56
N SER A 266 0.62 4.36 29.15
CA SER A 266 -0.02 3.04 29.11
C SER A 266 -0.74 2.84 27.79
N VAL A 267 -0.13 2.10 26.86
CA VAL A 267 -0.74 1.72 25.58
C VAL A 267 -1.56 0.44 25.76
N LYS A 268 -2.87 0.60 26.03
CA LYS A 268 -3.78 -0.56 26.20
C LYS A 268 -4.32 -1.04 24.84
N ASN A 269 -4.12 -2.32 24.57
CA ASN A 269 -4.82 -3.03 23.51
C ASN A 269 -5.87 -3.98 24.11
N LYS A 270 -6.99 -4.19 23.39
CA LYS A 270 -8.07 -5.12 23.82
C LYS A 270 -7.63 -6.58 23.86
N SER A 271 -6.58 -6.93 23.10
CA SER A 271 -6.13 -8.32 22.91
C SER A 271 -4.94 -8.72 23.78
N TYR A 272 -4.17 -7.77 24.31
CA TYR A 272 -2.95 -8.02 25.06
C TYR A 272 -2.98 -7.33 26.42
N LYS A 273 -2.65 -8.07 27.47
CA LYS A 273 -2.43 -7.53 28.81
C LYS A 273 -1.00 -7.00 28.92
N LEU A 274 -0.65 -5.97 28.17
CA LEU A 274 0.63 -5.29 28.35
C LEU A 274 0.47 -4.23 29.44
N ASP A 275 1.12 -4.45 30.57
CA ASP A 275 1.42 -3.43 31.57
C ASP A 275 2.67 -2.62 31.20
N ASP A 276 3.21 -2.82 29.98
CA ASP A 276 4.40 -2.12 29.52
C ASP A 276 4.06 -0.67 29.15
N LEU A 277 4.82 0.22 29.77
CA LEU A 277 4.68 1.64 29.61
C LEU A 277 5.58 2.12 28.48
N ALA A 278 5.03 2.91 27.55
CA ALA A 278 5.84 3.54 26.54
C ALA A 278 6.60 4.71 27.16
N GLU A 279 7.92 4.69 27.02
CA GLU A 279 8.82 5.75 27.45
C GLU A 279 9.79 6.08 26.31
N PHE A 280 9.82 7.35 25.90
CA PHE A 280 10.78 7.84 24.92
C PHE A 280 10.87 9.37 24.93
N SER A 281 11.96 9.88 24.40
CA SER A 281 12.14 11.31 24.13
C SER A 281 12.42 11.53 22.65
N LEU A 282 12.04 12.69 22.11
CA LEU A 282 12.30 13.11 20.74
C LEU A 282 13.02 14.45 20.74
N ALA A 283 14.10 14.53 19.98
CA ALA A 283 14.90 15.74 19.82
C ALA A 283 14.47 16.57 18.58
N GLY A 284 14.99 17.78 18.46
CA GLY A 284 14.91 18.55 17.23
C GLY A 284 15.60 17.82 16.08
N GLY A 285 15.00 17.82 14.89
CA GLY A 285 15.52 17.07 13.75
C GLY A 285 15.25 15.58 13.78
N GLU A 286 14.52 15.08 14.79
CA GLU A 286 14.25 13.65 14.93
C GLU A 286 12.98 13.23 14.20
N CYS A 287 13.12 12.21 13.33
CA CYS A 287 12.03 11.41 12.80
C CYS A 287 12.14 9.99 13.36
N MET A 288 11.17 9.61 14.21
CA MET A 288 11.13 8.30 14.85
C MET A 288 10.11 7.39 14.17
N ALA A 289 10.57 6.26 13.63
CA ALA A 289 9.68 5.22 13.19
C ALA A 289 9.05 4.46 14.36
N VAL A 290 7.74 4.20 14.35
CA VAL A 290 7.07 3.30 15.28
C VAL A 290 6.70 2.01 14.56
N ILE A 291 7.33 0.92 14.98
CA ILE A 291 7.26 -0.39 14.32
C ILE A 291 6.73 -1.44 15.31
N GLY A 292 5.90 -2.33 14.82
CA GLY A 292 5.34 -3.42 15.62
C GLY A 292 4.21 -4.10 14.89
N GLU A 293 3.69 -5.18 15.46
CA GLU A 293 2.59 -5.92 14.87
C GLU A 293 1.30 -5.12 14.77
N ASN A 294 0.41 -5.56 13.88
CA ASN A 294 -0.94 -5.04 13.85
C ASN A 294 -1.66 -5.43 15.15
N GLY A 295 -2.32 -4.42 15.72
CA GLY A 295 -3.00 -4.60 17.00
C GLY A 295 -2.15 -4.37 18.24
N ILE A 296 -0.80 -4.22 18.15
CA ILE A 296 0.07 -3.98 19.32
C ILE A 296 -0.20 -2.64 20.04
N GLY A 297 -0.89 -1.70 19.38
CA GLY A 297 -1.25 -0.41 20.00
C GLY A 297 -0.63 0.82 19.35
N LYS A 298 0.08 0.72 18.21
CA LYS A 298 0.69 1.86 17.49
C LYS A 298 -0.29 3.01 17.25
N THR A 299 -1.42 2.72 16.63
CA THR A 299 -2.48 3.73 16.34
C THR A 299 -3.16 4.21 17.60
N THR A 300 -3.26 3.40 18.66
CA THR A 300 -3.79 3.82 19.96
C THR A 300 -2.87 4.85 20.60
N MET A 301 -1.58 4.56 20.68
CA MET A 301 -0.55 5.48 21.16
C MET A 301 -0.58 6.81 20.36
N ALA A 302 -0.64 6.72 19.03
CA ALA A 302 -0.77 7.91 18.20
C ALA A 302 -2.01 8.75 18.56
N LYS A 303 -3.19 8.12 18.73
CA LYS A 303 -4.43 8.80 19.10
C LYS A 303 -4.37 9.43 20.50
N GLU A 304 -3.69 8.82 21.46
CA GLU A 304 -3.45 9.39 22.79
C GLU A 304 -2.51 10.60 22.71
N LEU A 305 -1.42 10.50 21.96
CA LEU A 305 -0.51 11.63 21.72
C LEU A 305 -1.20 12.79 20.98
N MET A 306 -2.11 12.51 20.05
CA MET A 306 -2.91 13.52 19.37
C MET A 306 -3.99 14.17 20.24
N GLY A 307 -4.34 13.59 21.40
CA GLY A 307 -5.47 14.01 22.22
C GLY A 307 -6.84 13.55 21.71
N LEU A 308 -6.89 12.61 20.76
CA LEU A 308 -8.13 11.98 20.30
C LEU A 308 -8.62 10.91 21.28
N LEU A 309 -7.71 10.37 22.08
CA LEU A 309 -8.01 9.50 23.22
C LEU A 309 -7.39 10.10 24.50
N PRO A 310 -8.05 9.95 25.65
CA PRO A 310 -7.49 10.40 26.91
C PRO A 310 -6.30 9.54 27.32
N ILE A 311 -5.23 10.16 27.81
CA ILE A 311 -4.12 9.44 28.45
C ILE A 311 -4.62 8.97 29.81
N LYS A 312 -4.66 7.65 30.02
CA LYS A 312 -5.12 7.03 31.28
C LYS A 312 -4.02 6.96 32.33
N ARG A 313 -2.78 6.78 31.90
CA ARG A 313 -1.57 6.77 32.72
C ARG A 313 -0.41 7.32 31.90
N GLY A 314 0.48 8.05 32.55
CA GLY A 314 1.62 8.71 31.92
C GLY A 314 1.38 10.16 31.57
N GLU A 315 2.40 10.80 31.04
CA GLU A 315 2.40 12.22 30.69
C GLU A 315 3.21 12.51 29.43
N VAL A 316 2.94 13.64 28.83
CA VAL A 316 3.68 14.18 27.68
C VAL A 316 4.11 15.62 27.96
N SER A 317 5.37 15.97 27.67
CA SER A 317 5.95 17.26 28.04
C SER A 317 5.41 18.46 27.27
N TYR A 318 4.88 18.27 26.05
CA TYR A 318 4.49 19.37 25.15
C TYR A 318 3.05 19.87 25.34
N ALA A 319 2.24 19.17 26.14
CA ALA A 319 0.84 19.52 26.39
C ALA A 319 0.35 18.93 27.71
N ILE A 320 -0.45 19.72 28.49
CA ILE A 320 -0.98 19.32 29.80
C ILE A 320 -2.36 18.66 29.64
N SER A 321 -3.11 18.99 28.59
CA SER A 321 -4.49 18.52 28.38
C SER A 321 -4.70 17.93 26.99
N ASP A 322 -5.77 17.11 26.82
CA ASP A 322 -6.18 16.56 25.54
C ASP A 322 -6.41 17.66 24.49
N ARG A 323 -6.99 18.80 24.92
CA ARG A 323 -7.25 19.96 24.05
C ARG A 323 -5.96 20.60 23.55
N GLU A 324 -4.93 20.66 24.38
CA GLU A 324 -3.62 21.16 23.97
C GLU A 324 -2.92 20.17 23.05
N ARG A 325 -3.01 18.85 23.30
CA ARG A 325 -2.50 17.85 22.39
C ARG A 325 -3.14 17.96 21.00
N LEU A 326 -4.48 18.08 20.92
CA LEU A 326 -5.18 18.34 19.65
C LEU A 326 -4.68 19.60 18.94
N ARG A 327 -4.41 20.66 19.69
CA ARG A 327 -3.92 21.92 19.13
C ARG A 327 -2.49 21.83 18.63
N TYR A 328 -1.61 21.18 19.39
CA TYR A 328 -0.16 21.18 19.14
C TYR A 328 0.36 19.97 18.39
N THR A 329 -0.49 19.01 18.08
CA THR A 329 -0.14 17.87 17.24
C THR A 329 -0.74 18.02 15.85
N ALA A 330 0.07 17.90 14.81
CA ALA A 330 -0.39 17.69 13.45
C ALA A 330 -0.38 16.19 13.13
N ALA A 331 -1.36 15.70 12.39
CA ALA A 331 -1.43 14.29 12.09
C ALA A 331 -2.06 14.00 10.73
N SER A 332 -1.53 12.98 10.05
CA SER A 332 -2.16 12.31 8.92
C SER A 332 -2.45 10.87 9.32
N LEU A 333 -3.72 10.48 9.30
CA LEU A 333 -4.16 9.13 9.65
C LEU A 333 -4.31 8.29 8.39
N GLN A 334 -4.19 6.96 8.53
CA GLN A 334 -4.33 5.98 7.45
C GLN A 334 -5.62 6.18 6.63
N ASN A 335 -6.75 6.47 7.28
CA ASN A 335 -8.00 6.80 6.60
C ASN A 335 -8.19 8.33 6.52
N CYS A 336 -7.66 8.94 5.47
CA CYS A 336 -7.70 10.39 5.27
C CYS A 336 -9.04 10.92 4.71
N ARG A 337 -10.01 10.06 4.35
CA ARG A 337 -11.30 10.49 3.75
C ARG A 337 -12.09 11.45 4.64
N ASN A 338 -11.96 11.31 5.96
CA ASN A 338 -12.67 12.14 6.94
C ASN A 338 -11.90 13.40 7.34
N MET A 339 -10.78 13.72 6.68
CA MET A 339 -9.96 14.88 6.97
C MET A 339 -10.30 16.11 6.12
N PHE A 340 -11.15 15.96 5.11
CA PHE A 340 -11.44 17.01 4.14
C PHE A 340 -12.80 17.64 4.43
N PHE A 341 -12.79 18.97 4.55
CA PHE A 341 -13.97 19.77 4.97
C PHE A 341 -14.32 20.87 3.96
N TYR A 342 -13.42 21.23 3.06
CA TYR A 342 -13.61 22.30 2.10
C TYR A 342 -13.88 21.81 0.68
N GLU A 343 -14.42 22.69 -0.14
CA GLU A 343 -14.85 22.36 -1.50
C GLU A 343 -13.69 22.13 -2.48
N THR A 344 -12.49 22.66 -2.19
CA THR A 344 -11.34 22.53 -3.09
C THR A 344 -10.06 22.17 -2.32
N VAL A 345 -9.14 21.51 -3.01
CA VAL A 345 -7.80 21.17 -2.49
C VAL A 345 -7.08 22.42 -1.95
N GLU A 346 -7.15 23.53 -2.65
CA GLU A 346 -6.50 24.77 -2.23
C GLU A 346 -7.12 25.32 -0.94
N LYS A 347 -8.44 25.30 -0.80
CA LYS A 347 -9.13 25.75 0.41
C LYS A 347 -8.86 24.89 1.63
N GLU A 348 -8.54 23.60 1.46
CA GLU A 348 -8.08 22.73 2.56
C GLU A 348 -6.75 23.17 3.14
N LEU A 349 -5.90 23.81 2.34
CA LEU A 349 -4.54 24.18 2.72
C LEU A 349 -4.41 25.63 3.18
N ILE A 350 -5.35 26.52 2.76
CA ILE A 350 -5.25 27.95 3.03
C ILE A 350 -6.36 28.39 4.01
N PRO A 351 -6.05 28.47 5.32
CA PRO A 351 -6.96 29.03 6.31
C PRO A 351 -7.27 30.50 5.98
N ARG A 352 -8.47 30.98 6.32
CA ARG A 352 -8.93 32.37 6.03
C ARG A 352 -7.95 33.43 6.53
N GLU A 353 -7.37 33.25 7.70
CA GLU A 353 -6.38 34.14 8.29
C GLU A 353 -5.04 34.17 7.54
N LYS A 354 -4.82 33.24 6.61
CA LYS A 354 -3.61 33.12 5.79
C LYS A 354 -3.80 33.54 4.32
N GLU A 355 -5.02 33.91 3.91
CA GLU A 355 -5.33 34.28 2.53
C GLU A 355 -4.52 35.51 1.99
N ALA A 356 -4.09 36.40 2.90
CA ALA A 356 -3.26 37.56 2.57
C ALA A 356 -1.75 37.36 2.85
N ASP A 357 -1.36 36.23 3.41
CA ASP A 357 0.03 35.91 3.76
C ASP A 357 0.77 35.34 2.53
N ARG A 358 1.49 36.19 1.81
CA ARG A 358 2.18 35.84 0.56
C ARG A 358 3.20 34.72 0.75
N GLU A 359 3.98 34.76 1.82
CA GLU A 359 4.98 33.74 2.13
C GLU A 359 4.32 32.37 2.32
N TYR A 360 3.22 32.34 3.07
CA TYR A 360 2.43 31.12 3.26
C TYR A 360 1.83 30.58 1.95
N LEU A 361 1.27 31.47 1.11
CA LEU A 361 0.73 31.10 -0.19
C LEU A 361 1.79 30.54 -1.14
N ASP A 362 2.97 31.12 -1.16
CA ASP A 362 4.11 30.62 -1.95
C ASP A 362 4.58 29.25 -1.45
N LYS A 363 4.60 29.03 -0.13
CA LYS A 363 4.90 27.71 0.49
C LYS A 363 3.85 26.65 0.08
N VAL A 364 2.56 26.99 0.15
CA VAL A 364 1.46 26.09 -0.29
C VAL A 364 1.61 25.73 -1.77
N LYS A 365 1.86 26.72 -2.62
CA LYS A 365 2.07 26.53 -4.06
C LYS A 365 3.25 25.61 -4.33
N LYS A 366 4.40 25.87 -3.69
CA LYS A 366 5.62 25.02 -3.78
C LYS A 366 5.29 23.56 -3.45
N TYR A 367 4.58 23.31 -2.35
CA TYR A 367 4.24 21.99 -1.91
C TYR A 367 3.21 21.29 -2.82
N LEU A 368 2.20 22.01 -3.32
CA LEU A 368 1.25 21.47 -4.29
C LEU A 368 1.94 21.05 -5.60
N ILE A 369 2.89 21.84 -6.09
CA ILE A 369 3.71 21.50 -7.26
C ILE A 369 4.57 20.29 -6.95
N HIS A 370 5.27 20.29 -5.82
CA HIS A 370 6.18 19.22 -5.42
C HIS A 370 5.47 17.85 -5.30
N LEU A 371 4.27 17.83 -4.74
CA LEU A 371 3.47 16.59 -4.62
C LEU A 371 2.54 16.30 -5.81
N GLU A 372 2.74 16.96 -6.94
CA GLU A 372 1.94 16.74 -8.17
C GLU A 372 0.42 16.95 -7.96
N LEU A 373 0.04 17.97 -7.17
CA LEU A 373 -1.37 18.31 -6.88
C LEU A 373 -1.78 19.68 -7.42
N TRP A 374 -0.86 20.48 -7.97
CA TRP A 374 -1.13 21.85 -8.41
C TRP A 374 -2.26 21.95 -9.44
N ASP A 375 -2.27 21.08 -10.44
CA ASP A 375 -3.30 21.09 -11.49
C ASP A 375 -4.68 20.67 -10.98
N LYS A 376 -4.74 20.10 -9.78
CA LYS A 376 -5.97 19.65 -9.11
C LYS A 376 -6.41 20.56 -7.97
N ARG A 377 -5.75 21.73 -7.78
CA ARG A 377 -6.02 22.65 -6.66
C ARG A 377 -7.46 23.13 -6.56
N THR A 378 -8.15 23.21 -7.69
CA THR A 378 -9.57 23.64 -7.77
C THR A 378 -10.57 22.49 -7.70
N MET A 379 -10.09 21.22 -7.71
CA MET A 379 -10.96 20.05 -7.63
C MET A 379 -11.45 19.83 -6.20
N ASN A 380 -12.58 19.13 -6.08
CA ASN A 380 -13.04 18.67 -4.80
C ASN A 380 -12.09 17.57 -4.25
N PRO A 381 -11.65 17.66 -2.99
CA PRO A 381 -10.77 16.63 -2.40
C PRO A 381 -11.33 15.20 -2.47
N HIS A 382 -12.65 15.06 -2.43
CA HIS A 382 -13.30 13.75 -2.53
C HIS A 382 -13.23 13.12 -3.92
N ASP A 383 -12.96 13.89 -4.97
CA ASP A 383 -12.79 13.40 -6.34
C ASP A 383 -11.35 12.98 -6.66
N LEU A 384 -10.42 13.22 -5.74
CA LEU A 384 -9.04 12.78 -5.86
C LEU A 384 -8.92 11.25 -5.76
N SER A 385 -7.92 10.68 -6.42
CA SER A 385 -7.53 9.27 -6.23
C SER A 385 -7.01 9.02 -4.80
N GLY A 386 -6.95 7.76 -4.37
CA GLY A 386 -6.49 7.39 -3.03
C GLY A 386 -5.12 7.96 -2.68
N GLY A 387 -4.14 7.82 -3.57
CA GLY A 387 -2.79 8.36 -3.35
C GLY A 387 -2.72 9.90 -3.38
N GLU A 388 -3.60 10.58 -4.13
CA GLU A 388 -3.70 12.04 -4.12
C GLU A 388 -4.32 12.55 -2.82
N LYS A 389 -5.37 11.88 -2.32
CA LYS A 389 -5.96 12.15 -1.00
C LYS A 389 -4.92 12.02 0.11
N GLN A 390 -4.10 10.99 0.04
CA GLN A 390 -3.06 10.75 1.04
C GLN A 390 -1.99 11.86 1.01
N ARG A 391 -1.53 12.28 -0.17
CA ARG A 391 -0.61 13.42 -0.31
C ARG A 391 -1.21 14.75 0.15
N LEU A 392 -2.50 14.97 -0.09
CA LEU A 392 -3.20 16.16 0.42
C LEU A 392 -3.30 16.15 1.96
N ALA A 393 -3.68 15.02 2.56
CA ALA A 393 -3.73 14.86 4.02
C ALA A 393 -2.36 15.07 4.68
N LEU A 394 -1.29 14.59 4.03
CA LEU A 394 0.09 14.88 4.42
C LEU A 394 0.35 16.39 4.41
N LEU A 395 0.03 17.12 3.32
CA LEU A 395 0.25 18.56 3.23
C LEU A 395 -0.47 19.35 4.31
N ILE A 396 -1.74 19.00 4.60
CA ILE A 396 -2.49 19.61 5.71
C ILE A 396 -1.71 19.48 7.01
N SER A 397 -1.15 18.29 7.27
CA SER A 397 -0.37 18.04 8.48
C SER A 397 0.95 18.81 8.51
N MET A 398 1.64 18.92 7.37
CA MET A 398 2.93 19.61 7.27
C MET A 398 2.82 21.13 7.39
N LEU A 399 1.71 21.70 6.91
CA LEU A 399 1.45 23.15 6.98
C LEU A 399 0.94 23.60 8.34
N LYS A 400 0.36 22.70 9.14
CA LYS A 400 -0.12 23.03 10.48
C LYS A 400 1.05 23.40 11.39
N LYS A 401 0.91 24.54 12.11
CA LYS A 401 1.85 24.90 13.19
C LYS A 401 1.66 23.93 14.35
N SER A 402 2.68 23.14 14.67
CA SER A 402 2.63 22.06 15.64
C SER A 402 3.92 21.96 16.44
N LYS A 403 3.89 21.22 17.55
CA LYS A 403 5.05 20.83 18.36
C LYS A 403 5.46 19.36 18.11
N LEU A 404 4.56 18.61 17.49
CA LEU A 404 4.74 17.20 17.13
C LEU A 404 3.96 16.92 15.86
N VAL A 405 4.51 16.11 14.94
CA VAL A 405 3.82 15.59 13.77
C VAL A 405 3.73 14.06 13.89
N ILE A 406 2.57 13.50 13.60
CA ILE A 406 2.35 12.05 13.59
C ILE A 406 1.77 11.65 12.24
N LEU A 407 2.43 10.72 11.57
CA LEU A 407 2.05 10.22 10.25
C LEU A 407 1.81 8.72 10.33
N ASP A 408 0.62 8.28 9.93
CA ASP A 408 0.24 6.86 9.92
C ASP A 408 0.13 6.37 8.47
N GLU A 409 1.10 5.55 8.04
CA GLU A 409 1.24 4.96 6.70
C GLU A 409 1.21 6.00 5.54
N PRO A 410 2.06 7.05 5.54
CA PRO A 410 1.96 8.15 4.58
C PRO A 410 2.32 7.76 3.14
N THR A 411 2.94 6.61 2.91
CA THR A 411 3.39 6.14 1.58
C THR A 411 2.72 4.85 1.11
N ALA A 412 1.62 4.42 1.76
CA ALA A 412 0.90 3.22 1.34
C ALA A 412 0.45 3.32 -0.12
N GLY A 413 0.78 2.32 -0.95
CA GLY A 413 0.43 2.29 -2.38
C GLY A 413 1.14 3.32 -3.26
N LEU A 414 2.20 3.98 -2.79
CA LEU A 414 2.98 4.92 -3.60
C LEU A 414 4.14 4.20 -4.32
N ASP A 415 4.36 4.63 -5.57
CA ASP A 415 5.59 4.29 -6.32
C ASP A 415 6.82 4.96 -5.71
N TYR A 416 8.02 4.58 -6.18
CA TYR A 416 9.28 5.12 -5.68
C TYR A 416 9.39 6.64 -5.82
N LYS A 417 8.97 7.20 -6.98
CA LYS A 417 9.04 8.65 -7.23
C LYS A 417 8.21 9.42 -6.20
N ARG A 418 6.94 9.02 -6.01
CA ARG A 418 6.03 9.67 -5.07
C ARG A 418 6.44 9.47 -3.62
N MET A 419 6.92 8.28 -3.27
CA MET A 419 7.52 8.03 -1.94
C MET A 419 8.69 8.97 -1.68
N SER A 420 9.58 9.18 -2.65
CA SER A 420 10.72 10.10 -2.51
C SER A 420 10.29 11.58 -2.36
N LEU A 421 9.22 12.00 -3.06
CA LEU A 421 8.64 13.33 -2.86
C LEU A 421 8.06 13.51 -1.45
N VAL A 422 7.38 12.50 -0.94
CA VAL A 422 6.86 12.49 0.45
C VAL A 422 8.00 12.51 1.45
N SER A 423 9.05 11.72 1.23
CA SER A 423 10.23 11.68 2.10
C SER A 423 10.86 13.05 2.30
N SER A 424 11.10 13.80 1.21
CA SER A 424 11.74 15.12 1.28
C SER A 424 10.93 16.15 2.07
N ILE A 425 9.59 16.07 2.04
CA ILE A 425 8.73 16.93 2.86
C ILE A 425 8.79 16.53 4.33
N ILE A 426 8.84 15.23 4.63
CA ILE A 426 9.00 14.73 6.01
C ILE A 426 10.34 15.19 6.57
N GLU A 427 11.42 15.06 5.81
CA GLU A 427 12.77 15.53 6.19
C GLU A 427 12.81 17.06 6.44
N GLU A 428 12.17 17.85 5.55
CA GLU A 428 12.07 19.31 5.72
C GLU A 428 11.33 19.64 7.03
N LYS A 429 10.23 18.93 7.32
CA LYS A 429 9.43 19.16 8.54
C LYS A 429 10.12 18.68 9.80
N ALA A 430 10.85 17.58 9.76
CA ALA A 430 11.58 17.04 10.91
C ALA A 430 12.63 18.04 11.44
N LYS A 431 13.20 18.90 10.58
CA LYS A 431 14.11 19.99 10.99
C LYS A 431 13.42 21.04 11.86
N GLU A 432 12.10 21.22 11.71
CA GLU A 432 11.33 22.21 12.48
C GLU A 432 10.78 21.64 13.79
N VAL A 433 10.24 20.39 13.73
CA VAL A 433 9.56 19.72 14.85
C VAL A 433 9.76 18.21 14.77
N PRO A 434 9.79 17.48 15.90
CA PRO A 434 9.86 16.02 15.89
C PRO A 434 8.72 15.39 15.10
N VAL A 435 9.04 14.31 14.39
CA VAL A 435 8.07 13.52 13.61
C VAL A 435 8.02 12.10 14.14
N ILE A 436 6.82 11.58 14.35
CA ILE A 436 6.56 10.16 14.59
C ILE A 436 5.97 9.57 13.30
N LEU A 437 6.60 8.54 12.78
CA LEU A 437 6.21 7.85 11.56
C LEU A 437 5.78 6.42 11.89
N ILE A 438 4.49 6.10 11.82
CA ILE A 438 4.01 4.73 11.89
C ILE A 438 4.04 4.19 10.46
N THR A 439 4.87 3.19 10.18
CA THR A 439 4.97 2.65 8.83
C THR A 439 5.45 1.21 8.79
N HIS A 440 5.02 0.49 7.75
CA HIS A 440 5.53 -0.80 7.32
C HIS A 440 6.41 -0.69 6.06
N ASP A 441 6.74 0.54 5.65
CA ASP A 441 7.59 0.84 4.50
C ASP A 441 9.05 1.03 4.93
N LEU A 442 9.87 -0.02 4.80
CA LEU A 442 11.28 0.03 5.18
C LEU A 442 12.11 1.00 4.34
N GLU A 443 11.76 1.21 3.05
CA GLU A 443 12.46 2.19 2.23
C GLU A 443 12.23 3.61 2.73
N LEU A 444 10.98 3.94 3.10
CA LEU A 444 10.68 5.24 3.72
C LEU A 444 11.40 5.37 5.06
N LEU A 445 11.34 4.33 5.89
CA LEU A 445 11.97 4.33 7.22
C LEU A 445 13.45 4.63 7.13
N PHE A 446 14.20 3.87 6.33
CA PHE A 446 15.65 4.05 6.20
C PHE A 446 16.04 5.35 5.51
N LYS A 447 15.11 5.93 4.75
CA LYS A 447 15.36 7.23 4.11
C LYS A 447 15.21 8.40 5.07
N VAL A 448 14.21 8.40 5.96
CA VAL A 448 13.86 9.60 6.74
C VAL A 448 13.99 9.45 8.25
N CYS A 449 13.99 8.22 8.80
CA CYS A 449 14.01 8.02 10.24
C CYS A 449 15.43 7.82 10.76
N ASN A 450 15.81 8.58 11.77
CA ASN A 450 17.07 8.42 12.51
C ASN A 450 16.92 7.52 13.74
N THR A 451 15.71 7.34 14.27
CA THR A 451 15.42 6.40 15.34
C THR A 451 14.21 5.52 15.03
N ALA A 452 14.14 4.37 15.69
CA ALA A 452 13.01 3.45 15.62
C ALA A 452 12.55 3.04 17.02
N TYR A 453 11.24 3.09 17.25
CA TYR A 453 10.59 2.59 18.45
C TYR A 453 9.94 1.24 18.15
N LEU A 454 10.59 0.18 18.63
CA LEU A 454 10.17 -1.20 18.42
C LEU A 454 9.14 -1.57 19.49
N MET A 455 7.92 -1.88 19.07
CA MET A 455 6.82 -2.30 19.95
C MET A 455 6.57 -3.80 19.77
N SER A 456 6.78 -4.59 20.83
CA SER A 456 6.51 -6.01 20.84
C SER A 456 5.80 -6.43 22.13
N GLU A 457 5.29 -7.66 22.19
CA GLU A 457 4.71 -8.25 23.40
C GLU A 457 5.74 -8.43 24.54
N LYS A 458 7.03 -8.45 24.22
CA LYS A 458 8.15 -8.61 25.17
C LYS A 458 8.66 -7.27 25.73
N GLY A 459 8.07 -6.16 25.31
CA GLY A 459 8.44 -4.82 25.73
C GLY A 459 8.67 -3.85 24.57
N HIS A 460 8.95 -2.60 24.92
CA HIS A 460 9.16 -1.52 23.98
C HIS A 460 10.56 -0.94 24.13
N ARG A 461 11.21 -0.59 23.01
CA ARG A 461 12.54 0.02 23.05
C ARG A 461 12.77 0.96 21.88
N LYS A 462 13.50 2.04 22.14
CA LYS A 462 14.00 2.96 21.14
C LYS A 462 15.44 2.60 20.76
N ILE A 463 15.72 2.57 19.46
CA ILE A 463 17.07 2.32 18.90
C ILE A 463 17.41 3.36 17.82
N CYS A 464 18.67 3.60 17.57
CA CYS A 464 19.12 4.33 16.37
C CYS A 464 18.88 3.45 15.14
N VAL A 465 18.55 4.06 14.02
CA VAL A 465 18.36 3.33 12.75
C VAL A 465 19.73 2.99 12.15
N THR A 466 20.61 3.99 12.05
CA THR A 466 21.97 3.81 11.53
C THR A 466 22.75 2.81 12.36
N GLY A 467 23.29 1.77 11.70
CA GLY A 467 24.05 0.69 12.33
C GLY A 467 23.17 -0.45 12.90
N ASN A 468 21.84 -0.31 12.89
CA ASN A 468 20.90 -1.33 13.36
C ASN A 468 19.91 -1.78 12.27
N GLU A 469 20.20 -1.51 10.99
CA GLU A 469 19.33 -1.82 9.87
C GLU A 469 18.96 -3.31 9.82
N SER A 470 19.97 -4.18 10.01
CA SER A 470 19.74 -5.64 10.04
C SER A 470 18.86 -6.10 11.21
N GLU A 471 18.90 -5.39 12.35
CA GLU A 471 18.02 -5.68 13.49
C GLU A 471 16.58 -5.25 13.17
N ILE A 472 16.41 -4.08 12.61
CA ILE A 472 15.11 -3.56 12.18
C ILE A 472 14.48 -4.50 11.14
N ILE A 473 15.22 -4.90 10.11
CA ILE A 473 14.76 -5.84 9.09
C ILE A 473 14.37 -7.18 9.73
N ARG A 474 15.19 -7.71 10.64
CA ARG A 474 14.86 -8.94 11.39
C ARG A 474 13.60 -8.77 12.23
N PHE A 475 13.43 -7.64 12.90
CA PHE A 475 12.22 -7.34 13.68
C PHE A 475 10.96 -7.37 12.82
N PHE A 476 11.02 -6.89 11.59
CA PHE A 476 9.94 -7.04 10.61
C PHE A 476 9.74 -8.49 10.18
N ASN A 477 10.84 -9.23 9.94
CA ASN A 477 10.82 -10.60 9.43
C ASN A 477 10.55 -11.65 10.53
N SER A 478 10.80 -11.32 11.80
CA SER A 478 10.78 -12.32 12.86
C SER A 478 9.37 -12.84 13.09
N LYS A 479 9.21 -14.14 12.80
CA LYS A 479 8.17 -14.99 13.38
C LYS A 479 8.49 -15.37 14.83
N ASP A 480 9.56 -14.82 15.42
CA ASP A 480 9.96 -15.04 16.82
C ASP A 480 9.02 -14.30 17.77
N LYS A 481 7.75 -14.65 17.65
CA LYS A 481 6.59 -14.12 18.34
C LYS A 481 5.92 -15.17 19.19
N GLN A 482 6.69 -16.23 19.55
CA GLN A 482 6.29 -17.21 20.55
C GLN A 482 7.21 -17.17 21.75
#